data_6f0a3f19aed3ea1e168a84f1fae66de6
#
_entry.id   6f0a3f19aed3ea1e168a84f1fae66de6
#
_cell.length_a   1.000
_cell.length_b   1.000
_cell.length_c   1.000
_cell.angle_alpha   90.00
_cell.angle_beta   90.00
_cell.angle_gamma   90.00
#
_symmetry.space_group_name_H-M   'P 1'
#
loop_
_entity.id
_entity.type
_entity.pdbx_description
1 polymer ?
#
loop_
_entity_poly.entity_id
_entity_poly.type
_entity_poly.pdbx_seq_one_letter_code
_entity_poly.pdbx_strand_id
1 'polypeptide(L)'
;MKKFLIVALSFICLICAGCFEVKFGLTITDSGAVIQHSKFIGTAALAPQIEAWKNQAEENNPNLQVKAVVEGDLRGYKFDVSYPDVETFSKYAGGFYAAHPEKNSGISRYASWFFDTYDFDLYFAGAPELTAFETTVNQALLSQAVFDVEINLPYAADSTNADEVSADGKYLKWHLAHVTINGGEKFMQARFKLWHKDKLAATAAVELLLLFATIFFAIKAHTEDFEAAKDFRFKRNVFAGLFVALTALAAFMIH
;
A
#
# COMPACT_ATOMS: atom_id res chain seq x y z
N MET A 1 45.63 5.49 -26.72
CA MET A 1 44.82 6.59 -26.19
C MET A 1 43.33 6.22 -26.04
N LYS A 2 42.63 5.68 -27.05
CA LYS A 2 41.20 5.31 -26.92
C LYS A 2 40.92 4.32 -25.75
N LYS A 3 41.75 3.28 -25.56
CA LYS A 3 41.61 2.28 -24.49
C LYS A 3 41.81 2.87 -23.10
N PHE A 4 42.73 3.82 -22.94
CA PHE A 4 42.97 4.52 -21.68
C PHE A 4 41.83 5.47 -21.35
N LEU A 5 41.22 6.12 -22.34
CA LEU A 5 40.06 6.97 -22.16
C LEU A 5 38.83 6.18 -21.73
N ILE A 6 38.63 4.97 -22.30
CA ILE A 6 37.52 4.08 -21.90
C ILE A 6 37.70 3.59 -20.47
N VAL A 7 38.93 3.20 -20.10
CA VAL A 7 39.23 2.77 -18.72
C VAL A 7 39.07 3.93 -17.73
N ALA A 8 39.53 5.12 -18.08
CA ALA A 8 39.38 6.31 -17.24
C ALA A 8 37.88 6.71 -17.11
N LEU A 9 37.13 6.64 -18.22
CA LEU A 9 35.69 6.92 -18.20
C LEU A 9 34.92 5.87 -17.35
N SER A 10 35.29 4.58 -17.47
CA SER A 10 34.75 3.51 -16.64
C SER A 10 35.09 3.69 -15.17
N PHE A 11 36.30 4.16 -14.84
CA PHE A 11 36.73 4.42 -13.47
C PHE A 11 36.03 5.66 -12.89
N ILE A 12 35.79 6.69 -13.70
CA ILE A 12 34.98 7.87 -13.32
C ILE A 12 33.53 7.47 -13.12
N CYS A 13 32.96 6.61 -13.98
CA CYS A 13 31.64 6.04 -13.78
C CYS A 13 31.58 5.20 -12.51
N LEU A 14 32.59 4.39 -12.20
CA LEU A 14 32.69 3.58 -10.95
C LEU A 14 32.70 4.45 -9.69
N ILE A 15 33.38 5.59 -9.70
CA ILE A 15 33.40 6.54 -8.58
C ILE A 15 32.05 7.27 -8.43
N CYS A 16 31.31 7.45 -9.54
CA CYS A 16 29.99 8.09 -9.53
C CYS A 16 28.84 7.14 -9.21
N ALA A 17 29.07 5.85 -9.25
CA ALA A 17 28.02 4.82 -9.24
C ALA A 17 27.46 4.46 -7.87
N GLY A 18 28.12 4.83 -6.81
CA GLY A 18 27.65 4.51 -5.46
C GLY A 18 26.62 5.48 -4.89
N CYS A 19 25.98 6.30 -5.73
CA CYS A 19 25.40 7.54 -5.22
C CYS A 19 24.05 7.88 -5.87
N PHE A 20 23.17 6.90 -6.01
CA PHE A 20 21.80 7.25 -6.34
C PHE A 20 20.81 6.34 -5.61
N GLU A 21 19.69 6.91 -5.26
CA GLU A 21 18.61 6.22 -4.57
C GLU A 21 17.29 6.52 -5.28
N VAL A 22 16.57 5.46 -5.60
CA VAL A 22 15.21 5.50 -6.11
C VAL A 22 14.32 4.73 -5.15
N LYS A 23 13.29 5.39 -4.65
CA LYS A 23 12.25 4.74 -3.86
C LYS A 23 10.89 5.05 -4.45
N PHE A 24 10.08 4.03 -4.55
CA PHE A 24 8.66 4.14 -4.82
C PHE A 24 7.91 3.70 -3.59
N GLY A 25 6.92 4.48 -3.20
CA GLY A 25 6.14 4.19 -2.00
C GLY A 25 4.67 4.47 -2.20
N LEU A 26 3.86 3.73 -1.48
CA LEU A 26 2.43 3.99 -1.31
C LEU A 26 2.13 4.14 0.17
N THR A 27 1.36 5.15 0.52
CA THR A 27 0.73 5.25 1.83
C THR A 27 -0.77 5.16 1.65
N ILE A 28 -1.39 4.14 2.21
CA ILE A 28 -2.83 3.95 2.20
C ILE A 28 -3.34 4.35 3.58
N THR A 29 -4.30 5.26 3.60
CA THR A 29 -4.92 5.74 4.84
C THR A 29 -6.06 4.82 5.26
N ASP A 30 -6.52 4.96 6.49
CA ASP A 30 -7.68 4.23 7.01
C ASP A 30 -9.02 4.62 6.37
N SER A 31 -9.06 5.76 5.67
CA SER A 31 -10.19 6.17 4.81
C SER A 31 -10.10 5.61 3.39
N GLY A 32 -9.02 4.91 3.04
CA GLY A 32 -8.78 4.38 1.69
C GLY A 32 -8.10 5.35 0.74
N ALA A 33 -7.80 6.59 1.15
CA ALA A 33 -7.02 7.51 0.32
C ALA A 33 -5.60 6.97 0.13
N VAL A 34 -5.05 7.17 -1.07
CA VAL A 34 -3.71 6.70 -1.43
C VAL A 34 -2.82 7.88 -1.72
N ILE A 35 -1.62 7.90 -1.14
CA ILE A 35 -0.56 8.84 -1.48
C ILE A 35 0.57 8.03 -2.11
N GLN A 36 0.81 8.28 -3.37
CA GLN A 36 1.95 7.72 -4.09
C GLN A 36 3.16 8.62 -3.86
N HIS A 37 4.24 8.02 -3.41
CA HIS A 37 5.52 8.67 -3.19
C HIS A 37 6.55 8.18 -4.19
N SER A 38 7.35 9.09 -4.72
CA SER A 38 8.53 8.72 -5.50
C SER A 38 9.69 9.60 -5.08
N LYS A 39 10.84 9.01 -4.75
CA LYS A 39 12.06 9.74 -4.38
C LYS A 39 13.17 9.38 -5.35
N PHE A 40 13.79 10.40 -5.91
CA PHE A 40 14.94 10.29 -6.80
C PHE A 40 16.03 11.24 -6.30
N ILE A 41 17.09 10.69 -5.75
CA ILE A 41 18.23 11.47 -5.29
C ILE A 41 19.52 10.86 -5.82
N GLY A 42 20.50 11.70 -6.09
CA GLY A 42 21.79 11.26 -6.61
C GLY A 42 22.89 12.30 -6.37
N THR A 43 24.10 11.93 -6.74
CA THR A 43 25.24 12.85 -6.69
C THR A 43 25.08 14.02 -7.67
N ALA A 44 25.93 15.04 -7.51
CA ALA A 44 25.97 16.19 -8.41
C ALA A 44 26.12 15.83 -9.89
N ALA A 45 26.75 14.69 -10.21
CA ALA A 45 26.88 14.18 -11.57
C ALA A 45 25.54 13.82 -12.22
N LEU A 46 24.53 13.41 -11.44
CA LEU A 46 23.20 13.05 -11.90
C LEU A 46 22.21 14.23 -11.85
N ALA A 47 22.60 15.39 -11.35
CA ALA A 47 21.73 16.53 -11.19
C ALA A 47 20.98 16.94 -12.49
N PRO A 48 21.61 17.00 -13.68
CA PRO A 48 20.88 17.34 -14.91
C PRO A 48 19.80 16.30 -15.28
N GLN A 49 20.05 15.01 -15.02
CA GLN A 49 19.10 13.94 -15.28
C GLN A 49 17.92 14.00 -14.31
N ILE A 50 18.20 14.22 -13.05
CA ILE A 50 17.18 14.35 -11.98
C ILE A 50 16.29 15.56 -12.25
N GLU A 51 16.86 16.68 -12.69
CA GLU A 51 16.10 17.88 -13.06
C GLU A 51 15.22 17.64 -14.30
N ALA A 52 15.72 16.92 -15.30
CA ALA A 52 14.94 16.55 -16.49
C ALA A 52 13.74 15.66 -16.10
N TRP A 53 13.92 14.67 -15.21
CA TRP A 53 12.84 13.83 -14.71
C TRP A 53 11.81 14.62 -13.91
N LYS A 54 12.25 15.57 -13.07
CA LYS A 54 11.36 16.48 -12.35
C LYS A 54 10.49 17.26 -13.34
N ASN A 55 11.07 17.93 -14.32
CA ASN A 55 10.33 18.72 -15.29
C ASN A 55 9.32 17.86 -16.07
N GLN A 56 9.72 16.67 -16.50
CA GLN A 56 8.82 15.74 -17.17
C GLN A 56 7.66 15.28 -16.26
N ALA A 57 7.94 15.06 -14.97
CA ALA A 57 6.90 14.66 -14.02
C ALA A 57 5.90 15.77 -13.77
N GLU A 58 6.35 17.02 -13.64
CA GLU A 58 5.50 18.21 -13.46
C GLU A 58 4.62 18.47 -14.70
N GLU A 59 5.18 18.30 -15.92
CA GLU A 59 4.42 18.44 -17.18
C GLU A 59 3.30 17.40 -17.29
N ASN A 60 3.56 16.16 -16.85
CA ASN A 60 2.61 15.06 -16.99
C ASN A 60 1.54 15.03 -15.87
N ASN A 61 1.77 15.70 -14.73
CA ASN A 61 0.85 15.67 -13.61
C ASN A 61 0.77 17.03 -12.87
N PRO A 62 -0.23 17.86 -13.19
CA PRO A 62 -0.37 19.18 -12.58
C PRO A 62 -0.69 19.16 -11.08
N ASN A 63 -1.10 18.01 -10.54
CA ASN A 63 -1.38 17.85 -9.10
C ASN A 63 -0.17 17.29 -8.32
N LEU A 64 0.98 17.15 -8.98
CA LEU A 64 2.20 16.65 -8.38
C LEU A 64 2.75 17.64 -7.35
N GLN A 65 2.99 17.16 -6.13
CA GLN A 65 3.73 17.92 -5.13
C GLN A 65 5.20 17.53 -5.20
N VAL A 66 6.05 18.50 -5.52
CA VAL A 66 7.50 18.30 -5.63
C VAL A 66 8.21 18.97 -4.46
N LYS A 67 9.10 18.22 -3.78
CA LYS A 67 9.92 18.72 -2.69
C LYS A 67 11.38 18.39 -2.97
N ALA A 68 12.27 19.38 -2.89
CA ALA A 68 13.70 19.15 -2.94
C ALA A 68 14.16 18.37 -1.69
N VAL A 69 15.06 17.42 -1.89
CA VAL A 69 15.63 16.57 -0.84
C VAL A 69 17.15 16.62 -0.91
N VAL A 70 17.78 16.71 0.27
CA VAL A 70 19.23 16.63 0.44
C VAL A 70 19.53 15.64 1.55
N GLU A 71 20.25 14.56 1.24
CA GLU A 71 20.66 13.53 2.18
C GLU A 71 22.17 13.25 2.03
N GLY A 72 22.96 13.79 2.94
CA GLY A 72 24.42 13.78 2.81
C GLY A 72 24.86 14.50 1.54
N ASP A 73 25.56 13.78 0.66
CA ASP A 73 26.02 14.31 -0.63
C ASP A 73 25.02 14.11 -1.78
N LEU A 74 23.89 13.41 -1.50
CA LEU A 74 22.85 13.14 -2.47
C LEU A 74 21.84 14.29 -2.49
N ARG A 75 21.38 14.66 -3.70
CA ARG A 75 20.40 15.71 -3.92
C ARG A 75 19.39 15.27 -4.97
N GLY A 76 18.18 15.75 -4.86
CA GLY A 76 17.13 15.50 -5.82
C GLY A 76 15.77 15.87 -5.30
N TYR A 77 14.76 15.06 -5.64
CA TYR A 77 13.37 15.41 -5.41
C TYR A 77 12.58 14.23 -4.87
N LYS A 78 11.61 14.55 -4.02
CA LYS A 78 10.50 13.72 -3.64
C LYS A 78 9.24 14.22 -4.35
N PHE A 79 8.47 13.31 -4.89
CA PHE A 79 7.24 13.54 -5.62
C PHE A 79 6.10 12.84 -4.88
N ASP A 80 5.04 13.58 -4.57
CA ASP A 80 3.85 13.04 -3.90
C ASP A 80 2.61 13.30 -4.79
N VAL A 81 1.84 12.25 -5.07
CA VAL A 81 0.55 12.32 -5.78
C VAL A 81 -0.52 11.70 -4.90
N SER A 82 -1.62 12.41 -4.68
CA SER A 82 -2.73 11.94 -3.84
C SER A 82 -3.92 11.50 -4.69
N TYR A 83 -4.48 10.35 -4.34
CA TYR A 83 -5.71 9.80 -4.91
C TYR A 83 -6.76 9.66 -3.81
N PRO A 84 -8.05 9.91 -4.11
CA PRO A 84 -9.11 9.87 -3.09
C PRO A 84 -9.33 8.48 -2.52
N ASP A 85 -9.07 7.43 -3.30
CA ASP A 85 -9.27 6.04 -2.93
C ASP A 85 -8.39 5.09 -3.76
N VAL A 86 -8.32 3.82 -3.33
CA VAL A 86 -7.54 2.76 -3.99
C VAL A 86 -8.07 2.45 -5.40
N GLU A 87 -9.36 2.58 -5.65
CA GLU A 87 -9.96 2.32 -6.96
C GLU A 87 -9.53 3.38 -7.98
N THR A 88 -9.56 4.65 -7.59
CA THR A 88 -9.07 5.76 -8.41
C THR A 88 -7.56 5.61 -8.65
N PHE A 89 -6.79 5.24 -7.63
CA PHE A 89 -5.37 4.93 -7.79
C PHE A 89 -5.17 3.81 -8.80
N SER A 90 -5.83 2.66 -8.64
CA SER A 90 -5.70 1.51 -9.56
C SER A 90 -6.03 1.86 -11.02
N LYS A 91 -6.98 2.78 -11.24
CA LYS A 91 -7.41 3.20 -12.58
C LYS A 91 -6.44 4.16 -13.26
N TYR A 92 -5.81 5.04 -12.49
CA TYR A 92 -4.99 6.13 -13.04
C TYR A 92 -3.50 5.99 -12.74
N ALA A 93 -3.12 5.09 -11.85
CA ALA A 93 -1.72 4.80 -11.59
C ALA A 93 -1.07 4.18 -12.84
N GLY A 94 -0.06 4.86 -13.33
CA GLY A 94 0.72 4.43 -14.49
C GLY A 94 2.09 3.88 -14.09
N GLY A 95 2.91 3.58 -15.09
CA GLY A 95 4.29 3.18 -14.89
C GLY A 95 4.39 1.91 -14.03
N PHE A 96 5.12 2.00 -12.94
CA PHE A 96 5.40 0.89 -12.03
C PHE A 96 4.15 0.21 -11.42
N TYR A 97 3.06 0.95 -11.25
CA TYR A 97 1.82 0.46 -10.66
C TYR A 97 0.76 0.08 -11.70
N ALA A 98 1.10 0.16 -12.99
CA ALA A 98 0.18 -0.21 -14.05
C ALA A 98 -0.18 -1.70 -13.97
N ALA A 99 -1.43 -2.02 -14.28
CA ALA A 99 -1.84 -3.41 -14.41
C ALA A 99 -1.18 -4.07 -15.63
N HIS A 100 -0.72 -5.29 -15.45
CA HIS A 100 -0.19 -6.16 -16.49
C HIS A 100 -1.05 -7.42 -16.58
N PRO A 101 -2.20 -7.39 -17.30
CA PRO A 101 -3.13 -8.52 -17.36
C PRO A 101 -2.49 -9.81 -17.88
N GLU A 102 -1.53 -9.69 -18.79
CA GLU A 102 -0.75 -10.81 -19.34
C GLU A 102 0.14 -11.51 -18.29
N LYS A 103 0.39 -10.84 -17.17
CA LYS A 103 1.15 -11.35 -16.01
C LYS A 103 0.26 -11.59 -14.79
N ASN A 104 -1.07 -11.48 -14.92
CA ASN A 104 -2.03 -11.50 -13.80
C ASN A 104 -1.68 -10.49 -12.69
N SER A 105 -1.14 -9.34 -13.08
CA SER A 105 -0.73 -8.27 -12.18
C SER A 105 -1.74 -7.14 -12.21
N GLY A 106 -1.99 -6.55 -11.05
CA GLY A 106 -2.91 -5.44 -10.87
C GLY A 106 -3.39 -5.33 -9.43
N ILE A 107 -4.39 -4.51 -9.24
CA ILE A 107 -5.03 -4.31 -7.93
C ILE A 107 -6.47 -4.78 -8.04
N SER A 108 -6.83 -5.80 -7.26
CA SER A 108 -8.17 -6.35 -7.18
C SER A 108 -8.84 -5.97 -5.86
N ARG A 109 -10.16 -5.74 -5.90
CA ARG A 109 -10.98 -5.42 -4.73
C ARG A 109 -12.10 -6.44 -4.58
N TYR A 110 -12.27 -6.92 -3.36
CA TYR A 110 -13.37 -7.79 -2.95
C TYR A 110 -14.17 -7.09 -1.85
N ALA A 111 -15.36 -6.62 -2.20
CA ALA A 111 -16.20 -5.86 -1.28
C ALA A 111 -16.92 -6.78 -0.29
N SER A 112 -16.90 -6.43 1.00
CA SER A 112 -17.70 -7.03 2.06
C SER A 112 -18.50 -5.93 2.79
N TRP A 113 -19.41 -6.33 3.69
CA TRP A 113 -20.19 -5.36 4.46
C TRP A 113 -19.33 -4.52 5.41
N PHE A 114 -18.39 -5.14 6.12
CA PHE A 114 -17.59 -4.48 7.14
C PHE A 114 -16.22 -4.01 6.67
N PHE A 115 -15.72 -4.56 5.56
CA PHE A 115 -14.41 -4.21 5.01
C PHE A 115 -14.35 -4.51 3.51
N ASP A 116 -13.43 -3.87 2.85
CA ASP A 116 -12.98 -4.26 1.51
C ASP A 116 -11.63 -4.95 1.64
N THR A 117 -11.47 -6.10 0.97
CA THR A 117 -10.16 -6.76 0.83
C THR A 117 -9.54 -6.32 -0.48
N TYR A 118 -8.28 -5.92 -0.42
CA TYR A 118 -7.49 -5.57 -1.59
C TYR A 118 -6.36 -6.56 -1.78
N ASP A 119 -6.20 -7.05 -3.01
CA ASP A 119 -5.04 -7.82 -3.45
C ASP A 119 -4.20 -6.92 -4.35
N PHE A 120 -2.99 -6.62 -3.92
CA PHE A 120 -1.98 -5.94 -4.70
C PHE A 120 -1.03 -7.00 -5.26
N ASP A 121 -1.08 -7.19 -6.59
CA ASP A 121 -0.19 -8.05 -7.35
C ASP A 121 0.57 -7.16 -8.32
N LEU A 122 1.67 -6.55 -7.85
CA LEU A 122 2.48 -5.68 -8.66
C LEU A 122 3.58 -6.47 -9.37
N TYR A 123 3.83 -6.14 -10.63
CA TYR A 123 4.83 -6.80 -11.46
C TYR A 123 5.96 -5.84 -11.79
N PHE A 124 7.18 -6.32 -11.63
CA PHE A 124 8.36 -5.61 -12.05
C PHE A 124 9.24 -6.52 -12.91
N ALA A 125 9.60 -6.02 -14.10
CA ALA A 125 10.60 -6.64 -14.96
C ALA A 125 11.88 -5.83 -14.91
N GLY A 126 12.98 -6.50 -14.65
CA GLY A 126 14.32 -5.93 -14.79
C GLY A 126 14.65 -5.64 -16.26
N ALA A 127 15.81 -5.03 -16.49
CA ALA A 127 16.30 -4.79 -17.83
C ALA A 127 16.39 -6.10 -18.64
N PRO A 128 16.13 -6.07 -19.97
CA PRO A 128 16.34 -7.24 -20.82
C PRO A 128 17.79 -7.72 -20.72
N GLU A 129 18.02 -8.99 -21.08
CA GLU A 129 19.33 -9.63 -21.00
C GLU A 129 20.46 -8.73 -21.53
N LEU A 130 21.34 -8.35 -20.61
CA LEU A 130 22.50 -7.55 -20.90
C LEU A 130 23.65 -8.48 -21.30
N THR A 131 24.55 -7.99 -22.14
CA THR A 131 25.81 -8.74 -22.42
C THR A 131 26.61 -8.92 -21.12
N ALA A 132 27.46 -9.94 -21.05
CA ALA A 132 28.29 -10.21 -19.87
C ALA A 132 29.13 -8.99 -19.43
N PHE A 133 29.56 -8.15 -20.36
CA PHE A 133 30.29 -6.92 -20.06
C PHE A 133 29.38 -5.86 -19.44
N GLU A 134 28.20 -5.63 -20.03
CA GLU A 134 27.21 -4.70 -19.51
C GLU A 134 26.69 -5.13 -18.14
N THR A 135 26.49 -6.42 -17.92
CA THR A 135 26.13 -6.99 -16.62
C THR A 135 27.19 -6.68 -15.56
N THR A 136 28.49 -6.87 -15.89
CA THR A 136 29.59 -6.59 -14.94
C THR A 136 29.66 -5.09 -14.60
N VAL A 137 29.54 -4.23 -15.60
CA VAL A 137 29.52 -2.77 -15.40
C VAL A 137 28.31 -2.35 -14.59
N ASN A 138 27.11 -2.85 -14.94
CA ASN A 138 25.88 -2.53 -14.21
C ASN A 138 25.90 -3.08 -12.77
N GLN A 139 26.44 -4.29 -12.54
CA GLN A 139 26.62 -4.81 -11.18
C GLN A 139 27.51 -3.90 -10.32
N ALA A 140 28.62 -3.42 -10.90
CA ALA A 140 29.49 -2.48 -10.17
C ALA A 140 28.82 -1.13 -9.94
N LEU A 141 28.05 -0.64 -10.91
CA LEU A 141 27.34 0.62 -10.86
C LEU A 141 26.14 0.59 -9.90
N LEU A 142 25.39 -0.51 -9.88
CA LEU A 142 24.14 -0.63 -9.14
C LEU A 142 24.27 -1.36 -7.82
N SER A 143 25.46 -1.94 -7.51
CA SER A 143 25.71 -2.65 -6.26
C SER A 143 25.50 -1.77 -5.01
N GLN A 144 25.55 -0.46 -5.15
CA GLN A 144 25.31 0.53 -4.10
C GLN A 144 24.02 1.34 -4.35
N ALA A 145 23.31 1.07 -5.45
CA ALA A 145 22.05 1.73 -5.72
C ALA A 145 20.95 1.13 -4.83
N VAL A 146 20.17 2.01 -4.22
CA VAL A 146 18.95 1.61 -3.53
C VAL A 146 17.79 1.74 -4.51
N PHE A 147 17.08 0.63 -4.74
CA PHE A 147 15.87 0.62 -5.52
C PHE A 147 14.82 -0.21 -4.76
N ASP A 148 13.96 0.48 -4.06
CA ASP A 148 12.99 -0.11 -3.17
C ASP A 148 11.56 0.29 -3.55
N VAL A 149 10.63 -0.63 -3.26
CA VAL A 149 9.20 -0.35 -3.24
C VAL A 149 8.69 -0.54 -1.82
N GLU A 150 8.00 0.47 -1.31
CA GLU A 150 7.52 0.52 0.06
C GLU A 150 5.99 0.73 0.07
N ILE A 151 5.29 0.01 0.92
CA ILE A 151 3.84 0.21 1.12
C ILE A 151 3.58 0.37 2.62
N ASN A 152 2.96 1.50 2.98
CA ASN A 152 2.45 1.77 4.31
C ASN A 152 0.94 1.53 4.32
N LEU A 153 0.50 0.60 5.15
CA LEU A 153 -0.89 0.18 5.30
C LEU A 153 -1.47 0.75 6.60
N PRO A 154 -2.77 1.05 6.66
CA PRO A 154 -3.42 1.48 7.90
C PRO A 154 -3.58 0.32 8.90
N TYR A 155 -3.68 -0.91 8.42
CA TYR A 155 -3.81 -2.16 9.18
C TYR A 155 -2.76 -3.16 8.71
N ALA A 156 -2.46 -4.16 9.54
CA ALA A 156 -1.54 -5.24 9.17
C ALA A 156 -2.00 -5.95 7.89
N ALA A 157 -1.05 -6.32 7.05
CA ALA A 157 -1.33 -7.17 5.89
C ALA A 157 -1.79 -8.56 6.35
N ASP A 158 -2.82 -9.10 5.69
CA ASP A 158 -3.26 -10.49 5.90
C ASP A 158 -2.23 -11.48 5.34
N SER A 159 -1.60 -11.13 4.22
CA SER A 159 -0.49 -11.89 3.62
C SER A 159 0.37 -10.98 2.76
N THR A 160 1.65 -11.31 2.63
CA THR A 160 2.60 -10.60 1.77
C THR A 160 3.82 -11.48 1.47
N ASN A 161 4.51 -11.17 0.35
CA ASN A 161 5.83 -11.70 0.02
C ASN A 161 6.92 -10.62 0.12
N ALA A 162 6.69 -9.57 0.91
CA ALA A 162 7.67 -8.50 1.10
C ALA A 162 8.98 -9.04 1.70
N ASP A 163 10.10 -8.46 1.26
CA ASP A 163 11.43 -8.82 1.76
C ASP A 163 11.62 -8.34 3.22
N GLU A 164 10.99 -7.22 3.58
CA GLU A 164 10.95 -6.68 4.95
C GLU A 164 9.51 -6.36 5.34
N VAL A 165 9.12 -6.73 6.55
CA VAL A 165 7.81 -6.44 7.13
C VAL A 165 8.03 -5.89 8.54
N SER A 166 7.39 -4.76 8.87
CA SER A 166 7.43 -4.21 10.23
C SER A 166 6.77 -5.14 11.26
N ALA A 167 7.13 -4.99 12.52
CA ALA A 167 6.61 -5.82 13.61
C ALA A 167 5.07 -5.72 13.76
N ASP A 168 4.48 -4.62 13.35
CA ASP A 168 3.02 -4.40 13.35
C ASP A 168 2.34 -4.79 12.01
N GLY A 169 3.11 -5.32 11.06
CA GLY A 169 2.63 -5.80 9.77
C GLY A 169 2.13 -4.71 8.80
N LYS A 170 2.37 -3.42 9.11
CA LYS A 170 1.82 -2.30 8.34
C LYS A 170 2.77 -1.72 7.31
N TYR A 171 4.07 -1.86 7.51
CA TYR A 171 5.07 -1.43 6.55
C TYR A 171 5.64 -2.65 5.83
N LEU A 172 5.57 -2.60 4.52
CA LEU A 172 6.04 -3.65 3.61
C LEU A 172 7.09 -3.05 2.69
N LYS A 173 8.17 -3.80 2.43
CA LYS A 173 9.24 -3.34 1.56
C LYS A 173 9.79 -4.45 0.70
N TRP A 174 10.01 -4.15 -0.57
CA TRP A 174 10.66 -5.02 -1.55
C TRP A 174 11.92 -4.37 -2.11
N HIS A 175 12.99 -5.14 -2.19
CA HIS A 175 14.25 -4.72 -2.80
C HIS A 175 14.30 -5.14 -4.26
N LEU A 176 14.42 -4.19 -5.17
CA LEU A 176 14.42 -4.43 -6.61
C LEU A 176 15.79 -4.27 -7.26
N ALA A 177 16.80 -3.75 -6.54
CA ALA A 177 18.14 -3.53 -7.11
C ALA A 177 18.70 -4.79 -7.78
N HIS A 178 18.58 -5.95 -7.14
CA HIS A 178 19.04 -7.23 -7.67
C HIS A 178 18.35 -7.62 -9.00
N VAL A 179 17.03 -7.44 -9.10
CA VAL A 179 16.25 -7.74 -10.31
C VAL A 179 16.62 -6.78 -11.44
N THR A 180 16.83 -5.51 -11.10
CA THR A 180 17.24 -4.47 -12.06
C THR A 180 18.62 -4.78 -12.66
N ILE A 181 19.56 -5.29 -11.84
CA ILE A 181 20.94 -5.57 -12.24
C ILE A 181 21.05 -6.85 -13.06
N ASN A 182 20.42 -7.93 -12.59
CA ASN A 182 20.63 -9.28 -13.15
C ASN A 182 19.56 -9.63 -14.20
N GLY A 183 18.62 -8.75 -14.47
CA GLY A 183 17.41 -9.09 -15.21
C GLY A 183 16.48 -9.99 -14.40
N GLY A 184 15.36 -10.36 -14.97
CA GLY A 184 14.38 -11.22 -14.35
C GLY A 184 13.11 -10.48 -13.98
N GLU A 185 12.25 -11.18 -13.27
CA GLU A 185 10.92 -10.69 -12.88
C GLU A 185 10.77 -10.76 -11.36
N LYS A 186 10.05 -9.81 -10.78
CA LYS A 186 9.62 -9.85 -9.39
C LYS A 186 8.14 -9.53 -9.29
N PHE A 187 7.41 -10.40 -8.63
CA PHE A 187 6.04 -10.13 -8.21
C PHE A 187 6.07 -9.66 -6.76
N MET A 188 5.38 -8.57 -6.49
CA MET A 188 5.23 -8.00 -5.16
C MET A 188 3.78 -8.11 -4.77
N GLN A 189 3.50 -8.91 -3.76
CA GLN A 189 2.16 -9.29 -3.37
C GLN A 189 1.85 -8.82 -1.96
N ALA A 190 0.68 -8.21 -1.80
CA ALA A 190 0.14 -7.85 -0.49
C ALA A 190 -1.37 -7.93 -0.50
N ARG A 191 -1.94 -8.62 0.49
CA ARG A 191 -3.37 -8.65 0.76
C ARG A 191 -3.63 -7.94 2.08
N PHE A 192 -4.59 -7.02 2.08
CA PHE A 192 -4.96 -6.27 3.28
C PHE A 192 -6.44 -5.87 3.25
N LYS A 193 -6.98 -5.48 4.42
CA LYS A 193 -8.36 -5.05 4.58
C LYS A 193 -8.45 -3.58 4.92
N LEU A 194 -9.45 -2.89 4.34
CA LEU A 194 -9.89 -1.57 4.76
C LEU A 194 -11.25 -1.65 5.42
N TRP A 195 -11.32 -1.29 6.71
CA TRP A 195 -12.52 -1.42 7.51
C TRP A 195 -13.49 -0.24 7.31
N HIS A 196 -14.77 -0.55 7.09
CA HIS A 196 -15.86 0.42 7.05
C HIS A 196 -16.27 0.82 8.46
N LYS A 197 -15.57 1.80 9.05
CA LYS A 197 -15.78 2.23 10.45
C LYS A 197 -17.19 2.73 10.71
N ASP A 198 -17.82 3.37 9.74
CA ASP A 198 -19.21 3.82 9.77
C ASP A 198 -20.19 2.65 9.92
N LYS A 199 -20.02 1.60 9.14
CA LYS A 199 -20.88 0.40 9.20
C LYS A 199 -20.65 -0.40 10.49
N LEU A 200 -19.40 -0.48 10.94
CA LEU A 200 -19.07 -1.08 12.24
C LEU A 200 -19.74 -0.31 13.38
N ALA A 201 -19.64 1.03 13.38
CA ALA A 201 -20.24 1.88 14.40
C ALA A 201 -21.78 1.79 14.37
N ALA A 202 -22.39 1.79 13.17
CA ALA A 202 -23.83 1.64 13.02
C ALA A 202 -24.33 0.28 13.56
N THR A 203 -23.62 -0.81 13.24
CA THR A 203 -23.95 -2.15 13.72
C THR A 203 -23.84 -2.21 15.25
N ALA A 204 -22.75 -1.70 15.83
CA ALA A 204 -22.57 -1.65 17.29
C ALA A 204 -23.65 -0.80 17.98
N ALA A 205 -24.08 0.32 17.37
CA ALA A 205 -25.16 1.14 17.91
C ALA A 205 -26.50 0.38 17.94
N VAL A 206 -26.82 -0.35 16.87
CA VAL A 206 -28.03 -1.19 16.82
C VAL A 206 -27.97 -2.31 17.87
N GLU A 207 -26.84 -2.98 18.02
CA GLU A 207 -26.66 -4.02 19.06
C GLU A 207 -26.85 -3.45 20.47
N LEU A 208 -26.28 -2.29 20.77
CA LEU A 208 -26.49 -1.62 22.06
C LEU A 208 -27.97 -1.29 22.32
N LEU A 209 -28.68 -0.77 21.32
CA LEU A 209 -30.12 -0.49 21.42
C LEU A 209 -30.94 -1.76 21.70
N LEU A 210 -30.65 -2.86 21.02
CA LEU A 210 -31.29 -4.15 21.26
C LEU A 210 -31.00 -4.69 22.65
N LEU A 211 -29.77 -4.53 23.14
CA LEU A 211 -29.38 -4.91 24.49
C LEU A 211 -30.13 -4.08 25.54
N PHE A 212 -30.18 -2.74 25.37
CA PHE A 212 -30.94 -1.86 26.28
C PHE A 212 -32.44 -2.19 26.29
N ALA A 213 -33.03 -2.43 25.10
CA ALA A 213 -34.44 -2.85 25.04
C ALA A 213 -34.67 -4.17 25.77
N THR A 214 -33.77 -5.13 25.58
CA THR A 214 -33.85 -6.43 26.27
C THR A 214 -33.82 -6.25 27.81
N ILE A 215 -32.89 -5.43 28.33
CA ILE A 215 -32.77 -5.12 29.78
C ILE A 215 -34.01 -4.39 30.25
N PHE A 216 -34.48 -3.36 29.54
CA PHE A 216 -35.68 -2.61 29.90
C PHE A 216 -36.90 -3.50 30.02
N PHE A 217 -37.16 -4.37 29.05
CA PHE A 217 -38.30 -5.28 29.10
C PHE A 217 -38.11 -6.39 30.15
N ALA A 218 -36.89 -6.77 30.47
CA ALA A 218 -36.62 -7.68 31.58
C ALA A 218 -37.01 -7.06 32.94
N ILE A 219 -36.62 -5.80 33.17
CA ILE A 219 -36.97 -5.06 34.38
C ILE A 219 -38.50 -4.90 34.48
N LYS A 220 -39.16 -4.46 33.40
CA LYS A 220 -40.61 -4.30 33.37
C LYS A 220 -41.34 -5.63 33.64
N ALA A 221 -40.90 -6.71 33.04
CA ALA A 221 -41.47 -8.06 33.27
C ALA A 221 -41.32 -8.55 34.72
N HIS A 222 -40.41 -7.96 35.50
CA HIS A 222 -40.21 -8.29 36.90
C HIS A 222 -41.03 -7.38 37.87
N THR A 223 -41.35 -6.15 37.45
CA THR A 223 -41.99 -5.14 38.28
C THR A 223 -43.48 -5.00 38.07
N GLU A 224 -44.06 -5.52 36.98
CA GLU A 224 -45.47 -5.42 36.64
C GLU A 224 -46.29 -6.65 37.07
N ASP A 225 -47.63 -6.48 37.12
CA ASP A 225 -48.57 -7.56 37.41
C ASP A 225 -48.49 -8.70 36.37
N PHE A 226 -48.97 -9.88 36.77
CA PHE A 226 -48.77 -11.13 35.99
C PHE A 226 -49.22 -11.03 34.51
N GLU A 227 -50.35 -10.38 34.22
CA GLU A 227 -50.86 -10.26 32.85
C GLU A 227 -49.98 -9.31 32.00
N ALA A 228 -49.60 -8.15 32.55
CA ALA A 228 -48.70 -7.21 31.90
C ALA A 228 -47.28 -7.78 31.73
N ALA A 229 -46.80 -8.51 32.74
CA ALA A 229 -45.50 -9.18 32.72
C ALA A 229 -45.35 -10.19 31.59
N LYS A 230 -46.45 -10.84 31.17
CA LYS A 230 -46.42 -11.80 30.03
C LYS A 230 -46.06 -11.12 28.72
N ASP A 231 -46.63 -9.95 28.41
CA ASP A 231 -46.31 -9.16 27.22
C ASP A 231 -44.86 -8.67 27.24
N PHE A 232 -44.39 -8.18 28.39
CA PHE A 232 -42.99 -7.74 28.51
C PHE A 232 -41.99 -8.89 28.39
N ARG A 233 -42.28 -10.09 28.87
CA ARG A 233 -41.46 -11.30 28.67
C ARG A 233 -41.38 -11.69 27.17
N PHE A 234 -42.49 -11.60 26.47
CA PHE A 234 -42.49 -11.84 25.02
C PHE A 234 -41.61 -10.83 24.30
N LYS A 235 -41.79 -9.52 24.52
CA LYS A 235 -40.98 -8.46 23.93
C LYS A 235 -39.49 -8.65 24.24
N ARG A 236 -39.15 -8.91 25.52
CA ARG A 236 -37.76 -9.22 25.91
C ARG A 236 -37.16 -10.36 25.06
N ASN A 237 -37.90 -11.48 24.93
CA ASN A 237 -37.38 -12.63 24.17
C ASN A 237 -37.21 -12.32 22.68
N VAL A 238 -38.08 -11.50 22.10
CA VAL A 238 -37.91 -11.02 20.70
C VAL A 238 -36.65 -10.17 20.57
N PHE A 239 -36.45 -9.17 21.42
CA PHE A 239 -35.27 -8.32 21.34
C PHE A 239 -33.97 -9.09 21.64
N ALA A 240 -33.97 -10.00 22.61
CA ALA A 240 -32.84 -10.88 22.88
C ALA A 240 -32.52 -11.79 21.68
N GLY A 241 -33.54 -12.34 21.02
CA GLY A 241 -33.36 -13.14 19.82
C GLY A 241 -32.78 -12.34 18.66
N LEU A 242 -33.25 -11.12 18.43
CA LEU A 242 -32.71 -10.23 17.42
C LEU A 242 -31.26 -9.83 17.72
N PHE A 243 -30.93 -9.55 18.99
CA PHE A 243 -29.56 -9.24 19.42
C PHE A 243 -28.62 -10.41 19.10
N VAL A 244 -28.98 -11.63 19.52
CA VAL A 244 -28.17 -12.83 19.26
C VAL A 244 -28.00 -13.08 17.76
N ALA A 245 -29.08 -12.94 16.98
CA ALA A 245 -29.05 -13.15 15.53
C ALA A 245 -28.15 -12.12 14.84
N LEU A 246 -28.22 -10.83 15.23
CA LEU A 246 -27.38 -9.78 14.66
C LEU A 246 -25.91 -10.01 15.00
N THR A 247 -25.60 -10.33 16.27
CA THR A 247 -24.23 -10.61 16.71
C THR A 247 -23.64 -11.82 15.97
N ALA A 248 -24.43 -12.89 15.80
CA ALA A 248 -23.99 -14.07 15.05
C ALA A 248 -23.75 -13.75 13.56
N LEU A 249 -24.62 -12.94 12.94
CA LEU A 249 -24.45 -12.50 11.56
C LEU A 249 -23.22 -11.63 11.40
N ALA A 250 -23.01 -10.65 12.30
CA ALA A 250 -21.84 -9.80 12.28
C ALA A 250 -20.54 -10.60 12.43
N ALA A 251 -20.50 -11.55 13.36
CA ALA A 251 -19.35 -12.44 13.56
C ALA A 251 -19.07 -13.29 12.30
N PHE A 252 -20.09 -13.81 11.65
CA PHE A 252 -19.94 -14.58 10.40
C PHE A 252 -19.39 -13.72 9.24
N MET A 253 -19.77 -12.46 9.18
CA MET A 253 -19.32 -11.56 8.09
C MET A 253 -17.89 -11.01 8.31
N ILE A 254 -17.35 -11.11 9.52
CA ILE A 254 -15.99 -10.65 9.85
C ILE A 254 -14.95 -11.76 9.60
N HIS A 255 -15.34 -13.02 9.71
CA HIS A 255 -14.50 -14.19 9.46
C HIS A 255 -14.57 -14.65 8.01
#